data_e68f296ca21b399f666e3a6a99c56b50
#
_entry.id   e68f296ca21b399f666e3a6a99c56b50
#
_cell.length_a   1.000
_cell.length_b   1.000
_cell.length_c   1.000
_cell.angle_alpha   90.00
_cell.angle_beta   90.00
_cell.angle_gamma   90.00
#
_symmetry.space_group_name_H-M   'P 1'
#
loop_
_entity.id
_entity.type
_entity.pdbx_description
1 polymer ?
#
loop_
_entity_poly.entity_id
_entity_poly.type
_entity_poly.pdbx_seq_one_letter_code
_entity_poly.pdbx_strand_id
1 'polypeptide(L)'
;MSKSWVMFENFNYIFRVVPDFQRTFFTSIQKTLIELPTIVIFSMLIAVLLNTNFKFRGVARTIFFLPIIFGLDIYTKFQTGSSLTEIGVEQVGSSNFLNVSEIFTFLNNAGIPSGITMFIGNSINQVFEIISYSAVQILIFLSGLQSISSTLYEVAWIEGATKYETFWKVTIPMISPIIVTVSVYTIVESMYRSAVLEAAREMAFTTGNYGASAAISVCYIISIVIILGILIKLLSKVVFYYE
;
A
#
# COMPACT_ATOMS: atom_id res chain seq x y z
N MET A 1 16.69 34.72 -16.50
CA MET A 1 16.89 33.26 -16.66
C MET A 1 16.72 32.92 -18.13
N SER A 2 17.80 32.59 -18.81
CA SER A 2 17.75 32.13 -20.22
C SER A 2 17.13 30.74 -20.25
N LYS A 3 15.98 30.61 -20.89
CA LYS A 3 15.36 29.29 -21.16
C LYS A 3 16.13 28.64 -22.31
N SER A 4 17.11 27.79 -21.99
CA SER A 4 17.73 26.91 -22.98
C SER A 4 16.94 25.61 -23.04
N TRP A 5 16.63 25.15 -24.24
CA TRP A 5 15.99 23.85 -24.47
C TRP A 5 17.05 22.76 -24.27
N VAL A 6 16.94 21.98 -23.19
CA VAL A 6 17.92 20.96 -22.76
C VAL A 6 17.58 19.53 -23.20
N MET A 7 16.53 19.34 -24.02
CA MET A 7 16.11 18.02 -24.53
C MET A 7 16.18 16.90 -23.47
N PHE A 8 17.05 15.89 -23.70
CA PHE A 8 17.20 14.71 -22.83
C PHE A 8 18.32 14.85 -21.79
N GLU A 9 18.91 16.02 -21.61
CA GLU A 9 20.04 16.23 -20.69
C GLU A 9 19.65 15.91 -19.23
N ASN A 10 18.45 16.29 -18.80
CA ASN A 10 17.92 15.95 -17.48
C ASN A 10 17.76 14.44 -17.26
N PHE A 11 17.41 13.68 -18.30
CA PHE A 11 17.33 12.22 -18.21
C PHE A 11 18.73 11.61 -18.09
N ASN A 12 19.69 12.07 -18.86
CA ASN A 12 21.09 11.66 -18.71
C ASN A 12 21.65 12.00 -17.34
N TYR A 13 21.30 13.16 -16.79
CA TYR A 13 21.73 13.60 -15.47
C TYR A 13 21.25 12.63 -14.38
N ILE A 14 19.96 12.27 -14.34
CA ILE A 14 19.42 11.40 -13.29
C ILE A 14 20.02 9.98 -13.34
N PHE A 15 20.31 9.45 -14.54
CA PHE A 15 20.88 8.11 -14.68
C PHE A 15 22.39 8.03 -14.47
N ARG A 16 23.15 9.13 -14.67
CA ARG A 16 24.61 9.11 -14.61
C ARG A 16 25.20 9.88 -13.46
N VAL A 17 24.53 10.93 -13.00
CA VAL A 17 25.07 11.88 -12.01
C VAL A 17 24.44 11.71 -10.64
N VAL A 18 23.13 11.38 -10.57
CA VAL A 18 22.47 11.18 -9.30
C VAL A 18 22.90 9.85 -8.68
N PRO A 19 23.58 9.87 -7.53
CA PRO A 19 24.03 8.64 -6.88
C PRO A 19 22.83 7.73 -6.54
N ASP A 20 23.01 6.44 -6.71
CA ASP A 20 22.05 5.40 -6.34
C ASP A 20 20.64 5.50 -6.95
N PHE A 21 20.38 6.46 -7.87
CA PHE A 21 19.05 6.60 -8.50
C PHE A 21 18.59 5.29 -9.16
N GLN A 22 19.45 4.66 -9.94
CA GLN A 22 19.12 3.40 -10.61
C GLN A 22 18.74 2.32 -9.60
N ARG A 23 19.52 2.19 -8.52
CA ARG A 23 19.25 1.22 -7.45
C ARG A 23 17.91 1.50 -6.78
N THR A 24 17.66 2.74 -6.38
CA THR A 24 16.41 3.18 -5.75
C THR A 24 15.21 2.94 -6.67
N PHE A 25 15.36 3.23 -7.97
CA PHE A 25 14.33 3.02 -8.97
C PHE A 25 13.95 1.54 -9.12
N PHE A 26 14.93 0.66 -9.35
CA PHE A 26 14.66 -0.78 -9.48
C PHE A 26 14.15 -1.40 -8.17
N THR A 27 14.71 -1.01 -7.03
CA THR A 27 14.24 -1.48 -5.71
C THR A 27 12.80 -1.06 -5.44
N SER A 28 12.41 0.16 -5.81
CA SER A 28 11.02 0.64 -5.64
C SER A 28 10.04 -0.14 -6.52
N ILE A 29 10.40 -0.42 -7.77
CA ILE A 29 9.58 -1.26 -8.66
C ILE A 29 9.45 -2.68 -8.10
N GLN A 30 10.55 -3.27 -7.67
CA GLN A 30 10.55 -4.61 -7.09
C GLN A 30 9.71 -4.67 -5.81
N LYS A 31 9.82 -3.66 -4.94
CA LYS A 31 9.00 -3.53 -3.72
C LYS A 31 7.51 -3.48 -4.08
N THR A 32 7.11 -2.63 -5.03
CA THR A 32 5.71 -2.54 -5.49
C THR A 32 5.18 -3.88 -6.02
N LEU A 33 5.98 -4.62 -6.79
CA LEU A 33 5.57 -5.93 -7.33
C LEU A 33 5.39 -7.00 -6.25
N ILE A 34 6.16 -6.94 -5.15
CA ILE A 34 6.04 -7.87 -4.01
C ILE A 34 4.89 -7.44 -3.09
N GLU A 35 4.74 -6.15 -2.82
CA GLU A 35 3.68 -5.61 -1.97
C GLU A 35 2.29 -5.85 -2.56
N LEU A 36 2.14 -5.73 -3.89
CA LEU A 36 0.85 -5.87 -4.57
C LEU A 36 0.12 -7.17 -4.20
N PRO A 37 0.65 -8.38 -4.46
CA PRO A 37 -0.06 -9.62 -4.12
C PRO A 37 -0.25 -9.76 -2.60
N THR A 38 0.71 -9.32 -1.79
CA THR A 38 0.63 -9.39 -0.33
C THR A 38 -0.55 -8.56 0.20
N ILE A 39 -0.67 -7.30 -0.23
CA ILE A 39 -1.74 -6.40 0.20
C ILE A 39 -3.09 -6.88 -0.33
N VAL A 40 -3.18 -7.30 -1.59
CA VAL A 40 -4.43 -7.76 -2.20
C VAL A 40 -4.94 -9.03 -1.51
N ILE A 41 -4.08 -10.02 -1.26
CA ILE A 41 -4.46 -11.26 -0.58
C ILE A 41 -4.85 -10.97 0.87
N PHE A 42 -4.03 -10.20 1.59
CA PHE A 42 -4.29 -9.85 2.98
C PHE A 42 -5.61 -9.09 3.13
N SER A 43 -5.84 -8.05 2.34
CA SER A 43 -7.07 -7.26 2.40
C SER A 43 -8.31 -8.06 2.03
N MET A 44 -8.21 -8.97 1.06
CA MET A 44 -9.31 -9.87 0.72
C MET A 44 -9.63 -10.82 1.87
N LEU A 45 -8.63 -11.43 2.50
CA LEU A 45 -8.84 -12.34 3.64
C LEU A 45 -9.52 -11.61 4.81
N ILE A 46 -9.02 -10.42 5.15
CA ILE A 46 -9.61 -9.60 6.22
C ILE A 46 -11.05 -9.16 5.86
N ALA A 47 -11.31 -8.75 4.61
CA ALA A 47 -12.65 -8.37 4.17
C ALA A 47 -13.63 -9.54 4.26
N VAL A 48 -13.23 -10.74 3.87
CA VAL A 48 -14.05 -11.96 4.02
C VAL A 48 -14.33 -12.25 5.49
N LEU A 49 -13.32 -12.13 6.36
CA LEU A 49 -13.49 -12.30 7.80
C LEU A 49 -14.47 -11.27 8.38
N LEU A 50 -14.32 -10.00 8.02
CA LEU A 50 -15.20 -8.90 8.46
C LEU A 50 -16.61 -8.95 7.86
N ASN A 51 -16.81 -9.69 6.76
CA ASN A 51 -18.11 -9.90 6.15
C ASN A 51 -18.92 -10.99 6.88
N THR A 52 -18.28 -11.87 7.65
CA THR A 52 -18.97 -12.89 8.44
C THR A 52 -19.74 -12.27 9.60
N ASN A 53 -20.80 -12.95 10.07
CA ASN A 53 -21.60 -12.48 11.19
C ASN A 53 -20.99 -12.93 12.52
N PHE A 54 -20.30 -11.99 13.22
CA PHE A 54 -19.80 -12.20 14.58
C PHE A 54 -20.11 -11.00 15.49
N LYS A 55 -20.14 -11.23 16.82
CA LYS A 55 -20.64 -10.26 17.82
C LYS A 55 -19.90 -8.92 17.84
N PHE A 56 -18.60 -8.88 17.51
CA PHE A 56 -17.75 -7.69 17.57
C PHE A 56 -17.37 -7.15 16.17
N ARG A 57 -18.13 -7.47 15.12
CA ARG A 57 -17.85 -7.05 13.74
C ARG A 57 -17.65 -5.54 13.59
N GLY A 58 -18.46 -4.73 14.29
CA GLY A 58 -18.32 -3.26 14.25
C GLY A 58 -16.98 -2.79 14.83
N VAL A 59 -16.60 -3.31 15.99
CA VAL A 59 -15.33 -2.99 16.64
C VAL A 59 -14.13 -3.41 15.79
N ALA A 60 -14.17 -4.61 15.22
CA ALA A 60 -13.11 -5.08 14.32
C ALA A 60 -12.95 -4.17 13.09
N ARG A 61 -14.04 -3.73 12.47
CA ARG A 61 -14.00 -2.75 11.36
C ARG A 61 -13.35 -1.45 11.81
N THR A 62 -13.72 -0.92 12.96
CA THR A 62 -13.14 0.32 13.49
C THR A 62 -11.63 0.19 13.69
N ILE A 63 -11.14 -0.95 14.23
CA ILE A 63 -9.71 -1.19 14.43
C ILE A 63 -8.94 -1.20 13.09
N PHE A 64 -9.47 -1.85 12.06
CA PHE A 64 -8.82 -1.88 10.74
C PHE A 64 -8.87 -0.54 10.00
N PHE A 65 -9.82 0.36 10.36
CA PHE A 65 -9.91 1.69 9.74
C PHE A 65 -9.16 2.78 10.51
N LEU A 66 -8.80 2.51 11.75
CA LEU A 66 -8.07 3.45 12.59
C LEU A 66 -6.76 3.96 11.95
N PRO A 67 -5.92 3.12 11.30
CA PRO A 67 -4.71 3.59 10.64
C PRO A 67 -4.96 4.61 9.52
N ILE A 68 -6.08 4.52 8.79
CA ILE A 68 -6.44 5.51 7.75
C ILE A 68 -6.67 6.88 8.37
N ILE A 69 -7.45 6.92 9.46
CA ILE A 69 -7.83 8.17 10.12
C ILE A 69 -6.58 8.90 10.62
N PHE A 70 -5.66 8.17 11.24
CA PHE A 70 -4.39 8.75 11.69
C PHE A 70 -3.46 9.14 10.54
N GLY A 71 -3.44 8.38 9.44
CA GLY A 71 -2.64 8.70 8.27
C GLY A 71 -3.07 10.01 7.60
N LEU A 72 -4.36 10.30 7.54
CA LEU A 72 -4.91 11.55 6.99
C LEU A 72 -4.52 12.77 7.82
N ASP A 73 -4.59 12.69 9.14
CA ASP A 73 -4.24 13.80 10.03
C ASP A 73 -2.75 14.14 9.98
N ILE A 74 -1.88 13.16 9.88
CA ILE A 74 -0.45 13.37 9.72
C ILE A 74 -0.16 14.07 8.39
N TYR A 75 -0.81 13.64 7.31
CA TYR A 75 -0.60 14.23 5.99
C TYR A 75 -1.06 15.70 5.93
N THR A 76 -2.20 16.03 6.50
CA THR A 76 -2.71 17.42 6.55
C THR A 76 -1.83 18.33 7.39
N LYS A 77 -1.27 17.87 8.49
CA LYS A 77 -0.35 18.63 9.34
C LYS A 77 0.98 18.91 8.62
N PHE A 78 1.51 17.98 7.86
CA PHE A 78 2.68 18.21 7.02
C PHE A 78 2.42 19.25 5.91
N GLN A 79 1.23 19.26 5.34
CA GLN A 79 0.89 20.19 4.25
C GLN A 79 0.63 21.63 4.73
N THR A 80 0.17 21.80 5.97
CA THR A 80 -0.17 23.13 6.53
C THR A 80 1.03 23.86 7.15
N GLY A 81 2.23 23.27 7.17
CA GLY A 81 3.44 23.93 7.66
C GLY A 81 3.39 24.32 9.15
N SER A 82 2.43 23.83 9.90
CA SER A 82 2.32 24.07 11.33
C SER A 82 3.47 23.34 12.00
N SER A 83 4.42 24.10 12.52
CA SER A 83 5.54 23.61 13.30
C SER A 83 5.00 22.70 14.40
N LEU A 84 5.35 21.42 14.35
CA LEU A 84 4.98 20.39 15.33
C LEU A 84 5.53 20.66 16.73
N THR A 85 6.19 21.81 16.93
CA THR A 85 6.85 22.25 18.17
C THR A 85 5.89 22.73 19.26
N GLU A 86 4.62 23.02 18.95
CA GLU A 86 3.71 23.60 19.96
C GLU A 86 2.75 22.60 20.65
N ILE A 87 2.68 21.37 20.18
CA ILE A 87 1.83 20.38 20.82
C ILE A 87 2.70 19.17 21.12
N GLY A 88 3.41 19.14 22.25
CA GLY A 88 4.06 17.96 22.87
C GLY A 88 4.11 16.60 22.14
N VAL A 89 4.15 16.60 20.80
CA VAL A 89 4.12 15.44 19.92
C VAL A 89 5.48 15.31 19.24
N GLU A 90 6.55 15.42 20.05
CA GLU A 90 7.90 15.09 19.57
C GLU A 90 8.06 13.62 19.13
N GLN A 91 7.03 12.79 19.27
CA GLN A 91 7.12 11.35 19.02
C GLN A 91 6.07 10.75 18.06
N VAL A 92 5.19 11.54 17.46
CA VAL A 92 4.19 10.98 16.51
C VAL A 92 4.62 11.12 15.04
N GLY A 93 5.75 11.73 14.79
CA GLY A 93 6.35 11.90 13.44
C GLY A 93 7.08 10.67 12.88
N SER A 94 7.41 9.70 13.72
CA SER A 94 7.75 8.34 13.30
C SER A 94 6.54 7.46 13.64
N SER A 95 5.94 6.87 12.66
CA SER A 95 4.77 6.00 12.68
C SER A 95 4.89 4.75 13.58
N ASN A 96 5.26 4.96 14.84
CA ASN A 96 5.39 3.92 15.83
C ASN A 96 4.19 4.00 16.78
N PHE A 97 3.03 3.60 16.29
CA PHE A 97 1.87 3.29 17.12
C PHE A 97 2.20 2.21 18.16
N LEU A 98 3.20 1.40 17.85
CA LEU A 98 3.91 0.55 18.78
C LEU A 98 5.31 1.18 18.94
N ASN A 99 5.68 1.62 20.13
CA ASN A 99 7.03 2.02 20.46
C ASN A 99 7.98 0.82 20.27
N VAL A 100 8.31 0.55 19.01
CA VAL A 100 9.20 -0.59 18.67
C VAL A 100 10.54 -0.45 19.39
N SER A 101 10.97 0.78 19.67
CA SER A 101 12.15 1.06 20.50
C SER A 101 12.01 0.58 21.94
N GLU A 102 10.82 0.66 22.55
CA GLU A 102 10.58 0.10 23.89
C GLU A 102 10.56 -1.43 23.87
N ILE A 103 9.98 -2.02 22.82
CA ILE A 103 10.03 -3.47 22.61
C ILE A 103 11.49 -3.93 22.44
N PHE A 104 12.29 -3.22 21.67
CA PHE A 104 13.71 -3.50 21.51
C PHE A 104 14.47 -3.44 22.83
N THR A 105 14.25 -2.39 23.64
CA THR A 105 14.88 -2.24 24.95
C THR A 105 14.45 -3.35 25.91
N PHE A 106 13.18 -3.71 25.92
CA PHE A 106 12.67 -4.81 26.73
C PHE A 106 13.28 -6.15 26.34
N LEU A 107 13.34 -6.48 25.05
CA LEU A 107 13.90 -7.74 24.54
C LEU A 107 15.42 -7.83 24.79
N ASN A 108 16.15 -6.73 24.63
CA ASN A 108 17.57 -6.68 24.94
C ASN A 108 17.85 -6.84 26.43
N ASN A 109 17.03 -6.21 27.30
CA ASN A 109 17.12 -6.37 28.75
C ASN A 109 16.76 -7.79 29.22
N ALA A 110 15.90 -8.49 28.47
CA ALA A 110 15.57 -9.89 28.70
C ALA A 110 16.68 -10.87 28.25
N GLY A 111 17.82 -10.37 27.74
CA GLY A 111 18.96 -11.18 27.33
C GLY A 111 18.80 -11.90 25.98
N ILE A 112 17.86 -11.47 25.14
CA ILE A 112 17.65 -12.03 23.81
C ILE A 112 18.76 -11.52 22.86
N PRO A 113 19.38 -12.39 22.05
CA PRO A 113 20.41 -11.99 21.10
C PRO A 113 19.92 -10.89 20.14
N SER A 114 20.74 -9.88 19.87
CA SER A 114 20.40 -8.71 19.05
C SER A 114 19.89 -9.06 17.64
N GLY A 115 20.35 -10.16 17.05
CA GLY A 115 19.85 -10.64 15.75
C GLY A 115 18.38 -11.07 15.79
N ILE A 116 17.94 -11.74 16.86
CA ILE A 116 16.53 -12.14 17.03
C ILE A 116 15.67 -10.90 17.34
N THR A 117 16.17 -10.00 18.17
CA THR A 117 15.48 -8.75 18.49
C THR A 117 15.25 -7.90 17.25
N MET A 118 16.28 -7.76 16.39
CA MET A 118 16.16 -7.07 15.11
C MET A 118 15.14 -7.75 14.17
N PHE A 119 15.18 -9.07 14.08
CA PHE A 119 14.25 -9.82 13.25
C PHE A 119 12.79 -9.61 13.71
N ILE A 120 12.54 -9.72 15.02
CA ILE A 120 11.19 -9.48 15.60
C ILE A 120 10.72 -8.05 15.34
N GLY A 121 11.57 -7.05 15.59
CA GLY A 121 11.22 -5.65 15.38
C GLY A 121 10.91 -5.32 13.92
N ASN A 122 11.72 -5.81 12.99
CA ASN A 122 11.46 -5.64 11.55
C ASN A 122 10.18 -6.34 11.12
N SER A 123 9.90 -7.53 11.65
CA SER A 123 8.66 -8.26 11.35
C SER A 123 7.42 -7.53 11.86
N ILE A 124 7.47 -6.97 13.07
CA ILE A 124 6.38 -6.16 13.63
C ILE A 124 6.12 -4.93 12.75
N ASN A 125 7.18 -4.21 12.35
CA ASN A 125 7.06 -3.07 11.46
C ASN A 125 6.44 -3.45 10.11
N GLN A 126 6.88 -4.54 9.48
CA GLN A 126 6.32 -5.02 8.22
C GLN A 126 4.84 -5.38 8.34
N VAL A 127 4.44 -6.08 9.41
CA VAL A 127 3.02 -6.41 9.65
C VAL A 127 2.20 -5.15 9.84
N PHE A 128 2.70 -4.18 10.60
CA PHE A 128 2.03 -2.90 10.81
C PHE A 128 1.88 -2.10 9.51
N GLU A 129 2.93 -2.06 8.68
CA GLU A 129 2.88 -1.46 7.34
C GLU A 129 1.81 -2.11 6.46
N ILE A 130 1.77 -3.46 6.40
CA ILE A 130 0.77 -4.18 5.60
C ILE A 130 -0.64 -3.84 6.08
N ILE A 131 -0.89 -3.84 7.39
CA ILE A 131 -2.21 -3.49 7.96
C ILE A 131 -2.59 -2.06 7.56
N SER A 132 -1.68 -1.11 7.75
CA SER A 132 -1.92 0.31 7.46
C SER A 132 -2.21 0.56 5.99
N TYR A 133 -1.47 -0.09 5.11
CA TYR A 133 -1.62 0.05 3.66
C TYR A 133 -2.76 -0.78 3.07
N SER A 134 -3.33 -1.71 3.83
CA SER A 134 -4.44 -2.54 3.36
C SER A 134 -5.82 -1.97 3.71
N ALA A 135 -5.88 -0.91 4.48
CA ALA A 135 -7.13 -0.48 5.09
C ALA A 135 -8.18 0.00 4.06
N VAL A 136 -7.78 0.75 3.02
CA VAL A 136 -8.69 1.17 1.93
C VAL A 136 -9.10 -0.04 1.08
N GLN A 137 -8.16 -0.92 0.77
CA GLN A 137 -8.40 -2.15 0.01
C GLN A 137 -9.40 -3.07 0.71
N ILE A 138 -9.31 -3.18 2.04
CA ILE A 138 -10.28 -3.93 2.86
C ILE A 138 -11.68 -3.35 2.70
N LEU A 139 -11.83 -2.01 2.69
CA LEU A 139 -13.12 -1.34 2.47
C LEU A 139 -13.69 -1.64 1.09
N ILE A 140 -12.87 -1.55 0.05
CA ILE A 140 -13.29 -1.82 -1.33
C ILE A 140 -13.76 -3.27 -1.46
N PHE A 141 -12.98 -4.22 -0.94
CA PHE A 141 -13.38 -5.64 -0.93
C PHE A 141 -14.64 -5.88 -0.10
N LEU A 142 -14.75 -5.26 1.07
CA LEU A 142 -15.92 -5.43 1.92
C LEU A 142 -17.20 -4.92 1.26
N SER A 143 -17.14 -3.77 0.57
CA SER A 143 -18.27 -3.25 -0.19
C SER A 143 -18.66 -4.19 -1.33
N GLY A 144 -17.68 -4.74 -2.02
CA GLY A 144 -17.91 -5.73 -3.08
C GLY A 144 -18.50 -7.04 -2.58
N LEU A 145 -18.00 -7.55 -1.47
CA LEU A 145 -18.57 -8.76 -0.86
C LEU A 145 -20.03 -8.55 -0.40
N GLN A 146 -20.36 -7.34 0.04
CA GLN A 146 -21.74 -6.99 0.44
C GLN A 146 -22.69 -6.77 -0.74
N SER A 147 -22.18 -6.53 -1.94
CA SER A 147 -22.99 -6.38 -3.16
C SER A 147 -23.43 -7.72 -3.76
N ILE A 148 -22.83 -8.83 -3.34
CA ILE A 148 -23.20 -10.17 -3.82
C ILE A 148 -24.58 -10.55 -3.26
N SER A 149 -25.51 -10.93 -4.13
CA SER A 149 -26.85 -11.36 -3.70
C SER A 149 -26.80 -12.61 -2.81
N SER A 150 -27.55 -12.60 -1.71
CA SER A 150 -27.70 -13.77 -0.82
C SER A 150 -28.28 -14.99 -1.55
N THR A 151 -29.10 -14.76 -2.56
CA THR A 151 -29.72 -15.81 -3.38
C THR A 151 -28.68 -16.73 -4.00
N LEU A 152 -27.53 -16.20 -4.43
CA LEU A 152 -26.45 -17.04 -4.99
C LEU A 152 -25.88 -18.01 -3.97
N TYR A 153 -25.76 -17.58 -2.72
CA TYR A 153 -25.30 -18.44 -1.63
C TYR A 153 -26.35 -19.48 -1.23
N GLU A 154 -27.62 -19.11 -1.24
CA GLU A 154 -28.74 -20.02 -0.94
C GLU A 154 -28.84 -21.12 -1.99
N VAL A 155 -28.73 -20.79 -3.28
CA VAL A 155 -28.69 -21.78 -4.36
C VAL A 155 -27.51 -22.72 -4.20
N ALA A 156 -26.31 -22.20 -3.92
CA ALA A 156 -25.14 -23.03 -3.70
C ALA A 156 -25.33 -24.02 -2.52
N TRP A 157 -25.99 -23.59 -1.46
CA TRP A 157 -26.28 -24.46 -0.30
C TRP A 157 -27.35 -25.53 -0.63
N ILE A 158 -28.37 -25.19 -1.42
CA ILE A 158 -29.39 -26.17 -1.88
C ILE A 158 -28.72 -27.24 -2.75
N GLU A 159 -27.74 -26.87 -3.58
CA GLU A 159 -26.95 -27.78 -4.38
C GLU A 159 -25.91 -28.61 -3.57
N GLY A 160 -25.84 -28.39 -2.24
CA GLY A 160 -24.97 -29.13 -1.35
C GLY A 160 -23.50 -28.65 -1.34
N ALA A 161 -23.22 -27.43 -1.86
CA ALA A 161 -21.88 -26.89 -1.86
C ALA A 161 -21.38 -26.59 -0.44
N THR A 162 -20.15 -26.98 -0.14
CA THR A 162 -19.46 -26.63 1.10
C THR A 162 -19.10 -25.14 1.11
N LYS A 163 -18.81 -24.57 2.29
CA LYS A 163 -18.35 -23.17 2.43
C LYS A 163 -17.09 -22.90 1.60
N TYR A 164 -16.20 -23.88 1.50
CA TYR A 164 -14.99 -23.77 0.69
C TYR A 164 -15.30 -23.71 -0.81
N GLU A 165 -16.20 -24.58 -1.29
CA GLU A 165 -16.63 -24.56 -2.68
C GLU A 165 -17.39 -23.30 -3.04
N THR A 166 -18.27 -22.83 -2.17
CA THR A 166 -19.00 -21.57 -2.33
C THR A 166 -18.03 -20.38 -2.41
N PHE A 167 -16.97 -20.37 -1.60
CA PHE A 167 -15.96 -19.33 -1.67
C PHE A 167 -15.25 -19.30 -3.03
N TRP A 168 -14.76 -20.44 -3.51
CA TRP A 168 -14.00 -20.49 -4.76
C TRP A 168 -14.86 -20.40 -6.02
N LYS A 169 -16.07 -20.98 -6.01
CA LYS A 169 -16.94 -21.06 -7.19
C LYS A 169 -17.94 -19.91 -7.30
N VAL A 170 -18.28 -19.23 -6.19
CA VAL A 170 -19.25 -18.14 -6.17
C VAL A 170 -18.56 -16.82 -5.78
N THR A 171 -17.95 -16.76 -4.59
CA THR A 171 -17.42 -15.50 -4.05
C THR A 171 -16.29 -14.95 -4.91
N ILE A 172 -15.24 -15.75 -5.21
CA ILE A 172 -14.07 -15.29 -5.98
C ILE A 172 -14.45 -14.82 -7.39
N PRO A 173 -15.24 -15.55 -8.20
CA PRO A 173 -15.66 -15.08 -9.51
C PRO A 173 -16.46 -13.76 -9.44
N MET A 174 -17.37 -13.64 -8.48
CA MET A 174 -18.22 -12.44 -8.33
C MET A 174 -17.43 -11.19 -7.93
N ILE A 175 -16.37 -11.33 -7.13
CA ILE A 175 -15.51 -10.19 -6.74
C ILE A 175 -14.33 -9.98 -7.68
N SER A 176 -14.18 -10.80 -8.73
CA SER A 176 -13.02 -10.70 -9.63
C SER A 176 -12.84 -9.33 -10.28
N PRO A 177 -13.88 -8.55 -10.67
CA PRO A 177 -13.71 -7.18 -11.15
C PRO A 177 -13.16 -6.24 -10.07
N ILE A 178 -13.52 -6.49 -8.81
CA ILE A 178 -13.07 -5.70 -7.66
C ILE A 178 -11.60 -5.98 -7.37
N ILE A 179 -11.12 -7.21 -7.58
CA ILE A 179 -9.69 -7.55 -7.47
C ILE A 179 -8.87 -6.68 -8.42
N VAL A 180 -9.33 -6.44 -9.65
CA VAL A 180 -8.65 -5.53 -10.59
C VAL A 180 -8.61 -4.11 -10.03
N THR A 181 -9.74 -3.59 -9.57
CA THR A 181 -9.84 -2.24 -9.00
C THR A 181 -8.91 -2.06 -7.81
N VAL A 182 -8.90 -3.01 -6.87
CA VAL A 182 -8.02 -3.00 -5.70
C VAL A 182 -6.55 -3.05 -6.13
N SER A 183 -6.22 -3.89 -7.11
CA SER A 183 -4.85 -4.02 -7.60
C SER A 183 -4.34 -2.73 -8.24
N VAL A 184 -5.18 -2.05 -9.05
CA VAL A 184 -4.85 -0.74 -9.63
C VAL A 184 -4.65 0.30 -8.53
N TYR A 185 -5.56 0.36 -7.56
CA TYR A 185 -5.45 1.26 -6.42
C TYR A 185 -4.15 1.04 -5.63
N THR A 186 -3.83 -0.22 -5.33
CA THR A 186 -2.61 -0.58 -4.58
C THR A 186 -1.33 -0.13 -5.29
N ILE A 187 -1.25 -0.28 -6.63
CA ILE A 187 -0.08 0.18 -7.38
C ILE A 187 0.04 1.71 -7.32
N VAL A 188 -1.07 2.43 -7.51
CA VAL A 188 -1.07 3.90 -7.46
C VAL A 188 -0.68 4.40 -6.07
N GLU A 189 -1.20 3.77 -5.02
CA GLU A 189 -0.87 4.10 -3.63
C GLU A 189 0.62 3.80 -3.32
N SER A 190 1.14 2.66 -3.75
CA SER A 190 2.56 2.30 -3.60
C SER A 190 3.48 3.31 -4.29
N MET A 191 3.05 3.88 -5.43
CA MET A 191 3.76 4.96 -6.11
C MET A 191 3.97 6.17 -5.20
N TYR A 192 2.92 6.62 -4.49
CA TYR A 192 2.99 7.80 -3.61
C TYR A 192 3.97 7.62 -2.45
N ARG A 193 4.18 6.40 -1.99
CA ARG A 193 5.08 6.04 -0.87
C ARG A 193 6.49 5.65 -1.32
N SER A 194 6.76 5.70 -2.63
CA SER A 194 8.03 5.22 -3.16
C SER A 194 9.19 6.16 -2.83
N ALA A 195 10.36 5.58 -2.56
CA ALA A 195 11.60 6.33 -2.38
C ALA A 195 12.00 7.12 -3.65
N VAL A 196 11.53 6.72 -4.83
CA VAL A 196 11.75 7.46 -6.08
C VAL A 196 11.01 8.79 -6.07
N LEU A 197 9.75 8.80 -5.61
CA LEU A 197 9.00 10.05 -5.53
C LEU A 197 9.52 10.97 -4.42
N GLU A 198 10.04 10.40 -3.33
CA GLU A 198 10.74 11.15 -2.29
C GLU A 198 12.01 11.80 -2.82
N ALA A 199 12.84 11.07 -3.57
CA ALA A 199 14.02 11.63 -4.24
C ALA A 199 13.64 12.75 -5.24
N ALA A 200 12.53 12.60 -5.96
CA ALA A 200 12.04 13.67 -6.83
C ALA A 200 11.65 14.93 -6.06
N ARG A 201 11.00 14.80 -4.90
CA ARG A 201 10.65 15.92 -4.01
C ARG A 201 11.91 16.60 -3.44
N GLU A 202 12.86 15.82 -2.99
CA GLU A 202 14.12 16.33 -2.47
C GLU A 202 14.88 17.12 -3.54
N MET A 203 14.95 16.61 -4.77
CA MET A 203 15.53 17.33 -5.91
C MET A 203 14.83 18.65 -6.21
N ALA A 204 13.49 18.70 -6.11
CA ALA A 204 12.74 19.92 -6.36
C ALA A 204 12.91 20.97 -5.26
N PHE A 205 12.72 20.55 -3.99
CA PHE A 205 12.55 21.50 -2.89
C PHE A 205 13.83 21.75 -2.09
N THR A 206 14.76 20.79 -2.05
CA THR A 206 16.02 20.94 -1.31
C THR A 206 17.14 21.44 -2.22
N THR A 207 17.31 20.86 -3.42
CA THR A 207 18.37 21.26 -4.33
C THR A 207 17.94 22.32 -5.36
N GLY A 208 16.63 22.59 -5.50
CA GLY A 208 16.08 23.53 -6.48
C GLY A 208 16.20 23.06 -7.95
N ASN A 209 16.56 21.80 -8.18
CA ASN A 209 16.71 21.24 -9.52
C ASN A 209 15.40 20.66 -10.05
N TYR A 210 14.50 21.55 -10.49
CA TYR A 210 13.18 21.18 -11.00
C TYR A 210 13.26 20.32 -12.27
N GLY A 211 14.30 20.49 -13.09
CA GLY A 211 14.48 19.71 -14.32
C GLY A 211 14.76 18.24 -14.03
N ALA A 212 15.66 17.96 -13.08
CA ALA A 212 15.94 16.60 -12.64
C ALA A 212 14.74 15.95 -11.94
N SER A 213 14.07 16.70 -11.03
CA SER A 213 12.84 16.24 -10.38
C SER A 213 11.75 15.84 -11.35
N ALA A 214 11.49 16.68 -12.37
CA ALA A 214 10.52 16.37 -13.44
C ALA A 214 10.93 15.12 -14.22
N ALA A 215 12.21 14.96 -14.57
CA ALA A 215 12.69 13.79 -15.28
C ALA A 215 12.52 12.49 -14.45
N ILE A 216 12.83 12.51 -13.15
CA ILE A 216 12.60 11.39 -12.23
C ILE A 216 11.12 11.01 -12.21
N SER A 217 10.24 12.00 -12.01
CA SER A 217 8.79 11.79 -11.94
C SER A 217 8.23 11.20 -13.22
N VAL A 218 8.63 11.71 -14.39
CA VAL A 218 8.17 11.21 -15.71
C VAL A 218 8.63 9.77 -15.94
N CYS A 219 9.91 9.45 -15.69
CA CYS A 219 10.42 8.08 -15.80
C CYS A 219 9.64 7.12 -14.91
N TYR A 220 9.34 7.53 -13.68
CA TYR A 220 8.63 6.69 -12.72
C TYR A 220 7.17 6.49 -13.11
N ILE A 221 6.46 7.55 -13.51
CA ILE A 221 5.07 7.46 -14.00
C ILE A 221 4.97 6.54 -15.21
N ILE A 222 5.86 6.66 -16.20
CA ILE A 222 5.88 5.78 -17.38
C ILE A 222 6.04 4.31 -16.95
N SER A 223 6.94 4.03 -16.01
CA SER A 223 7.15 2.67 -15.49
C SER A 223 5.90 2.10 -14.82
N ILE A 224 5.22 2.91 -14.00
CA ILE A 224 3.98 2.51 -13.34
C ILE A 224 2.86 2.27 -14.35
N VAL A 225 2.71 3.12 -15.36
CA VAL A 225 1.70 2.93 -16.43
C VAL A 225 1.95 1.61 -17.20
N ILE A 226 3.21 1.28 -17.46
CA ILE A 226 3.56 0.00 -18.11
C ILE A 226 3.18 -1.18 -17.20
N ILE A 227 3.51 -1.12 -15.90
CA ILE A 227 3.15 -2.16 -14.93
C ILE A 227 1.64 -2.31 -14.83
N LEU A 228 0.88 -1.21 -14.74
CA LEU A 228 -0.58 -1.22 -14.74
C LEU A 228 -1.15 -1.86 -16.01
N GLY A 229 -0.63 -1.50 -17.18
CA GLY A 229 -1.07 -2.08 -18.45
C GLY A 229 -0.86 -3.60 -18.51
N ILE A 230 0.30 -4.07 -18.06
CA ILE A 230 0.61 -5.50 -17.98
C ILE A 230 -0.34 -6.19 -16.98
N LEU A 231 -0.53 -5.62 -15.80
CA LEU A 231 -1.38 -6.18 -14.76
C LEU A 231 -2.83 -6.30 -15.21
N ILE A 232 -3.40 -5.23 -15.79
CA ILE A 232 -4.79 -5.23 -16.29
C ILE A 232 -4.94 -6.29 -17.39
N LYS A 233 -3.98 -6.39 -18.31
CA LYS A 233 -4.00 -7.41 -19.38
C LYS A 233 -3.93 -8.84 -18.83
N LEU A 234 -3.19 -9.06 -17.75
CA LEU A 234 -3.10 -10.37 -17.09
C LEU A 234 -4.39 -10.71 -16.35
N LEU A 235 -4.91 -9.77 -15.56
CA LEU A 235 -6.11 -9.99 -14.77
C LEU A 235 -7.38 -10.05 -15.61
N SER A 236 -7.49 -9.29 -16.71
CA SER A 236 -8.65 -9.31 -17.60
C SER A 236 -8.92 -10.67 -18.24
N LYS A 237 -7.92 -11.56 -18.30
CA LYS A 237 -8.10 -12.94 -18.76
C LYS A 237 -8.78 -13.85 -17.72
N VAL A 238 -8.76 -13.47 -16.46
CA VAL A 238 -9.25 -14.27 -15.33
C VAL A 238 -10.56 -13.69 -14.77
N VAL A 239 -10.85 -12.44 -15.09
CA VAL A 239 -12.05 -11.74 -14.60
C VAL A 239 -13.28 -12.20 -15.35
N PHE A 240 -14.31 -12.61 -14.59
CA PHE A 240 -15.63 -12.88 -15.11
C PHE A 240 -16.47 -11.60 -15.02
N TYR A 241 -16.87 -11.06 -16.19
CA TYR A 241 -17.87 -10.00 -16.25
C TYR A 241 -19.24 -10.66 -16.34
N TYR A 242 -20.09 -10.40 -15.37
CA TYR A 242 -21.48 -10.81 -15.39
C TYR A 242 -22.25 -9.76 -16.19
N GLU A 243 -22.63 -10.09 -17.43
CA GLU A 243 -23.60 -9.29 -18.22
C GLU A 243 -25.03 -9.69 -17.87
#